data_fd95ad0d697164e30e67771f464c11b2
#
_entry.id   fd95ad0d697164e30e67771f464c11b2
#
_cell.length_a   1.000
_cell.length_b   1.000
_cell.length_c   1.000
_cell.angle_alpha   90.00
_cell.angle_beta   90.00
_cell.angle_gamma   90.00
#
_symmetry.space_group_name_H-M   'P 1'
#
loop_
_entity.id
_entity.type
_entity.pdbx_description
1 polymer ?
#
loop_
_entity_poly.entity_id
_entity_poly.type
_entity_poly.pdbx_seq_one_letter_code
_entity_poly.pdbx_strand_id
1 'polypeptide(L)'
;MAFFVALVFIRTFVRNSKELRGVRLFGRAEIIPSEPAPGHAGEGKAHKIIVYYIYMVPVQFITHTTATIGYEDSAMLALRGGCKWIQLRMKNASDDEVEPIAVRLLEQCRKNQATFILDDRVELCKKIKADGVHLGKHDMPVDEAREVLGHDSIIGGTANTIDDIRQLKRLSVDYVGCGPFRFTTTKEKLSPVIGLEGYKQIMQQVEHEALRIPICAIGGIELDDVMPILETGVHGIAVSGAILRADDPVQMMQSFLNADR
;
A
#
# COMPACT_ATOMS: atom_id res chain seq x y z
N MET A 1 20.63 6.91 7.23
CA MET A 1 21.00 7.72 6.08
C MET A 1 21.16 6.92 4.78
N ALA A 2 21.77 5.74 4.78
CA ALA A 2 21.96 4.92 3.58
C ALA A 2 20.64 4.40 2.94
N PHE A 3 19.60 4.14 3.72
CA PHE A 3 18.30 3.60 3.23
C PHE A 3 17.45 4.62 2.47
N PHE A 4 17.48 5.88 2.89
CA PHE A 4 16.75 6.95 2.20
C PHE A 4 17.37 7.25 0.83
N VAL A 5 18.70 7.15 0.75
CA VAL A 5 19.45 7.30 -0.50
C VAL A 5 19.13 6.16 -1.47
N ALA A 6 18.99 4.91 -1.00
CA ALA A 6 18.66 3.77 -1.85
C ALA A 6 17.25 3.89 -2.46
N LEU A 7 16.24 4.32 -1.70
CA LEU A 7 14.88 4.50 -2.20
C LEU A 7 14.78 5.66 -3.21
N VAL A 8 15.50 6.76 -2.97
CA VAL A 8 15.59 7.89 -3.90
C VAL A 8 16.39 7.48 -5.15
N PHE A 9 17.47 6.71 -5.02
CA PHE A 9 18.25 6.21 -6.15
C PHE A 9 17.46 5.24 -7.02
N ILE A 10 16.68 4.34 -6.43
CA ILE A 10 15.82 3.40 -7.15
C ILE A 10 14.70 4.17 -7.87
N ARG A 11 14.05 5.15 -7.22
CA ARG A 11 13.08 6.04 -7.89
C ARG A 11 13.73 6.78 -9.08
N THR A 12 14.93 7.30 -8.93
CA THR A 12 15.66 8.02 -9.99
C THR A 12 16.15 7.08 -11.08
N PHE A 13 16.64 5.89 -10.74
CA PHE A 13 17.10 4.88 -11.70
C PHE A 13 15.93 4.32 -12.53
N VAL A 14 14.79 3.99 -11.90
CA VAL A 14 13.58 3.53 -12.59
C VAL A 14 13.01 4.64 -13.50
N ARG A 15 13.08 5.90 -13.09
CA ARG A 15 12.63 7.05 -13.89
C ARG A 15 13.49 7.26 -15.15
N ASN A 16 14.78 6.93 -15.10
CA ASN A 16 15.75 7.17 -16.17
C ASN A 16 16.01 5.94 -17.06
N SER A 17 15.62 4.74 -16.63
CA SER A 17 15.75 3.52 -17.44
C SER A 17 14.59 3.40 -18.41
N LYS A 18 14.89 3.29 -19.72
CA LYS A 18 13.86 3.08 -20.77
C LYS A 18 13.10 1.76 -20.58
N GLU A 19 13.74 0.77 -19.97
CA GLU A 19 13.18 -0.59 -19.74
C GLU A 19 12.26 -0.66 -18.51
N LEU A 20 12.40 0.29 -17.57
CA LEU A 20 11.67 0.30 -16.30
C LEU A 20 10.67 1.47 -16.18
N ARG A 21 10.48 2.24 -17.24
CA ARG A 21 9.50 3.35 -17.23
C ARG A 21 8.10 2.83 -16.98
N GLY A 22 7.50 3.27 -15.88
CA GLY A 22 6.13 2.91 -15.47
C GLY A 22 6.04 1.79 -14.42
N VAL A 23 7.17 1.25 -13.93
CA VAL A 23 7.16 0.32 -12.79
C VAL A 23 7.29 1.12 -11.51
N ARG A 24 6.20 1.22 -10.73
CA ARG A 24 6.24 1.71 -9.36
C ARG A 24 6.43 0.51 -8.44
N LEU A 25 7.51 0.54 -7.67
CA LEU A 25 7.91 -0.56 -6.80
C LEU A 25 7.31 -0.36 -5.41
N PHE A 26 6.48 -1.30 -4.99
CA PHE A 26 6.08 -1.46 -3.60
C PHE A 26 6.86 -2.65 -3.05
N GLY A 27 7.81 -2.42 -2.13
CA GLY A 27 8.60 -3.47 -1.51
C GLY A 27 10.04 -3.03 -1.20
N ARG A 28 10.75 -3.86 -0.45
CA ARG A 28 12.15 -3.66 -0.06
C ARG A 28 13.05 -4.18 -1.19
N ALA A 29 13.85 -3.31 -1.83
CA ALA A 29 14.90 -3.73 -2.75
C ALA A 29 16.24 -3.74 -2.01
N GLU A 30 16.95 -4.87 -2.01
CA GLU A 30 18.35 -4.94 -1.59
C GLU A 30 19.25 -5.01 -2.82
N ILE A 31 20.27 -4.15 -2.85
CA ILE A 31 21.31 -4.19 -3.88
C ILE A 31 22.43 -5.08 -3.33
N ILE A 32 22.57 -6.26 -3.91
CA ILE A 32 23.72 -7.12 -3.63
C ILE A 32 24.74 -6.89 -4.75
N PRO A 33 25.96 -6.39 -4.44
CA PRO A 33 27.01 -6.31 -5.43
C PRO A 33 27.35 -7.72 -5.93
N SER A 34 27.36 -7.95 -7.24
CA SER A 34 27.91 -9.20 -7.79
C SER A 34 29.41 -9.25 -7.55
N GLU A 35 29.91 -10.29 -6.91
CA GLU A 35 31.36 -10.53 -6.81
C GLU A 35 31.96 -10.65 -8.22
N PRO A 36 33.15 -10.06 -8.46
CA PRO A 36 33.81 -10.21 -9.74
C PRO A 36 34.24 -11.67 -9.91
N ALA A 37 33.88 -12.27 -11.04
CA ALA A 37 34.40 -13.59 -11.42
C ALA A 37 35.93 -13.56 -11.45
N PRO A 38 36.63 -14.56 -10.91
CA PRO A 38 38.08 -14.57 -10.90
C PRO A 38 38.62 -14.69 -12.33
N GLY A 39 39.41 -13.70 -12.78
CA GLY A 39 40.31 -13.88 -13.91
C GLY A 39 40.18 -12.99 -15.15
N HIS A 40 39.68 -11.74 -15.07
CA HIS A 40 39.89 -10.79 -16.18
C HIS A 40 40.10 -9.37 -15.67
N ALA A 41 41.34 -8.90 -15.75
CA ALA A 41 41.70 -7.50 -15.60
C ALA A 41 41.53 -6.80 -16.98
N GLY A 42 40.79 -5.71 -17.04
CA GLY A 42 40.77 -4.78 -18.16
C GLY A 42 39.42 -4.67 -18.85
N GLU A 43 38.89 -3.47 -18.78
CA GLU A 43 37.77 -2.86 -19.49
C GLU A 43 36.52 -2.66 -18.66
N GLY A 44 36.01 -1.41 -18.66
CA GLY A 44 34.95 -0.89 -17.81
C GLY A 44 33.71 -1.79 -17.77
N LYS A 45 33.63 -2.60 -16.74
CA LYS A 45 32.50 -3.52 -16.53
C LYS A 45 31.32 -2.72 -16.03
N ALA A 46 30.29 -2.64 -16.84
CA ALA A 46 28.95 -2.36 -16.34
C ALA A 46 28.60 -3.39 -15.25
N HIS A 47 28.55 -2.96 -14.00
CA HIS A 47 28.15 -3.82 -12.90
C HIS A 47 26.69 -4.21 -13.16
N LYS A 48 26.47 -5.51 -13.37
CA LYS A 48 25.12 -6.06 -13.49
C LYS A 48 24.49 -5.98 -12.09
N ILE A 49 23.67 -4.95 -11.86
CA ILE A 49 22.93 -4.81 -10.60
C ILE A 49 21.80 -5.84 -10.66
N ILE A 50 21.95 -6.94 -9.92
CA ILE A 50 20.88 -7.90 -9.73
C ILE A 50 20.03 -7.35 -8.58
N VAL A 51 18.85 -6.83 -8.90
CA VAL A 51 17.89 -6.40 -7.88
C VAL A 51 17.08 -7.64 -7.48
N TYR A 52 17.39 -8.20 -6.31
CA TYR A 52 16.53 -9.20 -5.71
C TYR A 52 15.37 -8.49 -5.02
N TYR A 53 14.17 -8.73 -5.52
CA TYR A 53 12.96 -8.35 -4.82
C TYR A 53 12.72 -9.38 -3.71
N ILE A 54 12.95 -8.98 -2.47
CA ILE A 54 12.39 -9.73 -1.34
C ILE A 54 10.92 -9.33 -1.31
N TYR A 55 10.08 -10.19 -1.86
CA TYR A 55 8.64 -10.07 -1.76
C TYR A 55 8.26 -10.23 -0.28
N MET A 56 8.18 -9.15 0.45
CA MET A 56 7.30 -9.10 1.61
C MET A 56 5.91 -8.78 1.08
N VAL A 57 4.90 -9.50 1.53
CA VAL A 57 3.50 -9.18 1.22
C VAL A 57 3.27 -7.71 1.55
N PRO A 58 2.91 -6.85 0.58
CA PRO A 58 2.57 -5.47 0.90
C PRO A 58 1.31 -5.47 1.76
N VAL A 59 1.47 -5.24 3.07
CA VAL A 59 0.36 -5.12 4.01
C VAL A 59 0.14 -3.66 4.33
N GLN A 60 -1.01 -3.12 3.93
CA GLN A 60 -1.50 -1.82 4.37
C GLN A 60 -2.30 -2.00 5.66
N PHE A 61 -1.92 -1.28 6.71
CA PHE A 61 -2.75 -1.19 7.91
C PHE A 61 -3.64 0.04 7.83
N ILE A 62 -4.95 -0.16 7.96
CA ILE A 62 -5.94 0.92 8.02
C ILE A 62 -6.36 1.11 9.47
N THR A 63 -6.20 2.32 9.99
CA THR A 63 -6.53 2.62 11.38
C THR A 63 -8.01 2.44 11.66
N HIS A 64 -8.29 1.95 12.86
CA HIS A 64 -9.63 1.79 13.39
C HIS A 64 -9.59 1.93 14.91
N THR A 65 -10.74 2.14 15.52
CA THR A 65 -10.89 2.20 16.98
C THR A 65 -11.54 0.93 17.51
N THR A 66 -11.18 0.60 18.75
CA THR A 66 -11.90 -0.37 19.59
C THR A 66 -12.37 0.31 20.87
N ALA A 67 -12.94 -0.41 21.81
CA ALA A 67 -13.32 0.16 23.11
C ALA A 67 -12.12 0.74 23.89
N THR A 68 -10.91 0.25 23.64
CA THR A 68 -9.69 0.58 24.39
C THR A 68 -8.55 1.15 23.53
N ILE A 69 -8.66 1.11 22.20
CA ILE A 69 -7.60 1.52 21.28
C ILE A 69 -8.13 2.64 20.41
N GLY A 70 -7.47 3.80 20.43
CA GLY A 70 -7.75 4.93 19.55
C GLY A 70 -7.07 4.80 18.17
N TYR A 71 -7.36 5.74 17.26
CA TYR A 71 -6.78 5.75 15.91
C TYR A 71 -5.24 5.82 15.94
N GLU A 72 -4.69 6.71 16.76
CA GLU A 72 -3.24 6.89 16.89
C GLU A 72 -2.57 5.63 17.46
N ASP A 73 -3.13 5.08 18.55
CA ASP A 73 -2.61 3.86 19.17
C ASP A 73 -2.67 2.67 18.22
N SER A 74 -3.74 2.55 17.43
CA SER A 74 -3.88 1.48 16.45
C SER A 74 -2.75 1.50 15.39
N ALA A 75 -2.42 2.70 14.89
CA ALA A 75 -1.28 2.87 13.97
C ALA A 75 0.07 2.57 14.65
N MET A 76 0.25 2.99 15.90
CA MET A 76 1.47 2.72 16.66
C MET A 76 1.68 1.23 16.92
N LEU A 77 0.60 0.47 17.18
CA LEU A 77 0.66 -0.99 17.30
C LEU A 77 1.13 -1.63 15.99
N ALA A 78 0.57 -1.22 14.84
CA ALA A 78 0.97 -1.72 13.55
C ALA A 78 2.44 -1.36 13.20
N LEU A 79 2.88 -0.13 13.47
CA LEU A 79 4.27 0.30 13.27
C LEU A 79 5.25 -0.51 14.14
N ARG A 80 4.91 -0.77 15.41
CA ARG A 80 5.72 -1.64 16.30
C ARG A 80 5.79 -3.08 15.77
N GLY A 81 4.72 -3.57 15.14
CA GLY A 81 4.72 -4.86 14.45
C GLY A 81 5.52 -4.87 13.15
N GLY A 82 6.08 -3.73 12.71
CA GLY A 82 6.92 -3.63 11.52
C GLY A 82 6.17 -3.20 10.26
N CYS A 83 4.89 -2.84 10.34
CA CYS A 83 4.13 -2.34 9.19
C CYS A 83 4.80 -1.12 8.57
N LYS A 84 4.87 -1.09 7.24
CA LYS A 84 5.50 0.01 6.47
C LYS A 84 4.51 0.79 5.62
N TRP A 85 3.21 0.55 5.79
CA TRP A 85 2.19 1.25 5.03
C TRP A 85 0.95 1.47 5.91
N ILE A 86 0.79 2.70 6.36
CA ILE A 86 -0.29 3.11 7.29
C ILE A 86 -1.27 4.01 6.56
N GLN A 87 -2.56 3.73 6.69
CA GLN A 87 -3.65 4.61 6.26
C GLN A 87 -4.42 5.10 7.50
N LEU A 88 -4.42 6.42 7.71
CA LEU A 88 -5.28 7.04 8.73
C LEU A 88 -6.68 7.23 8.16
N ARG A 89 -7.67 6.52 8.75
CA ARG A 89 -9.07 6.60 8.36
C ARG A 89 -9.94 6.99 9.54
N MET A 90 -10.39 8.25 9.53
CA MET A 90 -11.30 8.85 10.54
C MET A 90 -12.51 9.46 9.83
N LYS A 91 -13.38 8.61 9.25
CA LYS A 91 -14.41 8.99 8.27
C LYS A 91 -15.38 10.06 8.77
N ASN A 92 -15.77 10.01 10.05
CA ASN A 92 -16.79 10.89 10.65
C ASN A 92 -16.20 12.05 11.46
N ALA A 93 -14.86 12.22 11.45
CA ALA A 93 -14.18 13.29 12.16
C ALA A 93 -14.02 14.54 11.26
N SER A 94 -14.02 15.72 11.85
CA SER A 94 -13.66 16.98 11.18
C SER A 94 -12.15 17.03 10.89
N ASP A 95 -11.74 17.92 9.96
CA ASP A 95 -10.32 18.11 9.69
C ASP A 95 -9.54 18.61 10.92
N ASP A 96 -10.17 19.43 11.75
CA ASP A 96 -9.59 19.94 13.00
C ASP A 96 -9.30 18.81 14.00
N GLU A 97 -10.10 17.76 14.00
CA GLU A 97 -9.87 16.56 14.84
C GLU A 97 -8.81 15.64 14.22
N VAL A 98 -8.79 15.52 12.90
CA VAL A 98 -7.88 14.62 12.18
C VAL A 98 -6.47 15.18 12.10
N GLU A 99 -6.30 16.48 11.85
CA GLU A 99 -5.01 17.11 11.57
C GLU A 99 -3.97 16.86 12.68
N PRO A 100 -4.27 17.10 13.98
CA PRO A 100 -3.27 16.88 15.03
C PRO A 100 -2.83 15.41 15.13
N ILE A 101 -3.73 14.46 14.90
CA ILE A 101 -3.40 13.04 14.88
C ILE A 101 -2.57 12.70 13.64
N ALA A 102 -2.97 13.21 12.48
CA ALA A 102 -2.27 12.99 11.21
C ALA A 102 -0.82 13.51 11.24
N VAL A 103 -0.60 14.69 11.82
CA VAL A 103 0.75 15.26 11.96
C VAL A 103 1.64 14.38 12.85
N ARG A 104 1.14 13.94 14.00
CA ARG A 104 1.91 13.03 14.88
C ARG A 104 2.19 11.69 14.22
N LEU A 105 1.20 11.09 13.54
CA LEU A 105 1.38 9.82 12.84
C LEU A 105 2.34 9.95 11.65
N LEU A 106 2.29 11.04 10.90
CA LEU A 106 3.24 11.30 9.82
C LEU A 106 4.68 11.31 10.33
N GLU A 107 4.93 11.96 11.49
CA GLU A 107 6.24 11.96 12.13
C GLU A 107 6.68 10.54 12.53
N GLN A 108 5.77 9.75 13.12
CA GLN A 108 6.05 8.37 13.51
C GLN A 108 6.29 7.48 12.28
N CYS A 109 5.52 7.64 11.22
CA CYS A 109 5.75 6.93 9.96
C CYS A 109 7.11 7.25 9.37
N ARG A 110 7.53 8.52 9.36
CA ARG A 110 8.86 8.93 8.90
C ARG A 110 9.98 8.30 9.73
N LYS A 111 9.86 8.29 11.06
CA LYS A 111 10.83 7.64 11.97
C LYS A 111 10.95 6.13 11.70
N ASN A 112 9.83 5.49 11.36
CA ASN A 112 9.76 4.06 11.07
C ASN A 112 9.97 3.74 9.58
N GLN A 113 10.26 4.72 8.72
CA GLN A 113 10.40 4.53 7.26
C GLN A 113 9.16 3.88 6.65
N ALA A 114 7.98 4.27 7.11
CA ALA A 114 6.68 3.81 6.65
C ALA A 114 6.00 4.89 5.79
N THR A 115 5.26 4.45 4.78
CA THR A 115 4.39 5.30 3.95
C THR A 115 3.14 5.67 4.74
N PHE A 116 2.76 6.95 4.71
CA PHE A 116 1.59 7.48 5.40
C PHE A 116 0.55 8.00 4.41
N ILE A 117 -0.64 7.41 4.42
CA ILE A 117 -1.77 7.73 3.55
C ILE A 117 -2.92 8.29 4.40
N LEU A 118 -3.57 9.35 3.92
CA LEU A 118 -4.84 9.82 4.47
C LEU A 118 -6.03 9.24 3.68
N ASP A 119 -7.07 8.80 4.39
CA ASP A 119 -8.35 8.44 3.76
C ASP A 119 -9.11 9.72 3.40
N ASP A 120 -9.47 9.89 2.13
CA ASP A 120 -10.33 10.94 1.52
C ASP A 120 -9.88 12.43 1.62
N ARG A 121 -8.91 12.80 2.44
CA ARG A 121 -8.60 14.19 2.81
C ARG A 121 -7.48 14.81 1.98
N VAL A 122 -7.78 15.19 0.75
CA VAL A 122 -6.80 15.68 -0.23
C VAL A 122 -6.13 16.97 0.23
N GLU A 123 -6.92 17.97 0.65
CA GLU A 123 -6.39 19.27 1.07
C GLU A 123 -5.53 19.16 2.35
N LEU A 124 -5.95 18.32 3.30
CA LEU A 124 -5.17 18.06 4.50
C LEU A 124 -3.87 17.33 4.15
N CYS A 125 -3.90 16.36 3.23
CA CYS A 125 -2.71 15.68 2.73
C CYS A 125 -1.68 16.67 2.18
N LYS A 126 -2.14 17.62 1.34
CA LYS A 126 -1.29 18.69 0.80
C LYS A 126 -0.72 19.57 1.90
N LYS A 127 -1.57 20.00 2.84
CA LYS A 127 -1.20 20.88 3.95
C LYS A 127 -0.09 20.30 4.81
N ILE A 128 -0.23 19.05 5.26
CA ILE A 128 0.74 18.39 6.15
C ILE A 128 1.88 17.69 5.40
N LYS A 129 1.82 17.63 4.07
CA LYS A 129 2.78 16.92 3.20
C LYS A 129 2.86 15.43 3.54
N ALA A 130 1.71 14.76 3.68
CA ALA A 130 1.62 13.31 3.75
C ALA A 130 2.06 12.68 2.43
N ASP A 131 2.35 11.38 2.43
CA ASP A 131 2.83 10.69 1.22
C ASP A 131 1.74 10.52 0.16
N GLY A 132 0.47 10.57 0.56
CA GLY A 132 -0.65 10.47 -0.38
C GLY A 132 -2.01 10.28 0.27
N VAL A 133 -3.00 9.96 -0.56
CA VAL A 133 -4.40 9.75 -0.18
C VAL A 133 -4.94 8.44 -0.73
N HIS A 134 -6.00 7.93 -0.10
CA HIS A 134 -6.86 6.89 -0.67
C HIS A 134 -8.26 7.43 -0.86
N LEU A 135 -8.81 7.29 -2.07
CA LEU A 135 -10.09 7.87 -2.46
C LEU A 135 -11.14 6.78 -2.69
N GLY A 136 -12.28 6.93 -2.06
CA GLY A 136 -13.47 6.16 -2.33
C GLY A 136 -14.23 6.69 -3.55
N LYS A 137 -15.29 5.97 -3.94
CA LYS A 137 -16.09 6.31 -5.14
C LYS A 137 -16.86 7.63 -5.06
N HIS A 138 -17.03 8.18 -3.86
CA HIS A 138 -17.81 9.40 -3.59
C HIS A 138 -16.97 10.53 -3.00
N ASP A 139 -15.67 10.33 -2.91
CA ASP A 139 -14.71 11.32 -2.45
C ASP A 139 -14.30 12.21 -3.64
N MET A 140 -13.33 13.11 -3.46
CA MET A 140 -12.82 13.96 -4.54
C MET A 140 -12.41 13.12 -5.76
N PRO A 141 -12.78 13.47 -6.99
CA PRO A 141 -12.32 12.79 -8.20
C PRO A 141 -10.80 12.68 -8.25
N VAL A 142 -10.30 11.56 -8.78
CA VAL A 142 -8.84 11.25 -8.82
C VAL A 142 -8.05 12.29 -9.62
N ASP A 143 -8.60 12.77 -10.72
CA ASP A 143 -8.01 13.80 -11.57
C ASP A 143 -7.89 15.14 -10.83
N GLU A 144 -8.93 15.58 -10.14
CA GLU A 144 -8.89 16.77 -9.29
C GLU A 144 -7.87 16.60 -8.13
N ALA A 145 -7.88 15.45 -7.47
CA ALA A 145 -6.90 15.16 -6.42
C ALA A 145 -5.46 15.17 -6.96
N ARG A 146 -5.26 14.70 -8.19
CA ARG A 146 -3.95 14.73 -8.86
C ARG A 146 -3.51 16.18 -9.18
N GLU A 147 -4.42 17.04 -9.58
CA GLU A 147 -4.14 18.48 -9.77
C GLU A 147 -3.72 19.15 -8.47
N VAL A 148 -4.40 18.85 -7.37
CA VAL A 148 -4.10 19.42 -6.03
C VAL A 148 -2.76 18.92 -5.49
N LEU A 149 -2.50 17.63 -5.57
CA LEU A 149 -1.36 16.96 -4.91
C LEU A 149 -0.10 16.88 -5.78
N GLY A 150 -0.23 16.99 -7.10
CA GLY A 150 0.87 16.80 -8.04
C GLY A 150 1.20 15.33 -8.30
N HIS A 151 2.19 15.10 -9.18
CA HIS A 151 2.53 13.77 -9.68
C HIS A 151 3.34 12.90 -8.69
N ASP A 152 3.95 13.50 -7.68
CA ASP A 152 4.81 12.79 -6.72
C ASP A 152 4.02 12.15 -5.57
N SER A 153 2.79 12.60 -5.33
CA SER A 153 1.92 12.05 -4.30
C SER A 153 1.30 10.71 -4.70
N ILE A 154 1.12 9.83 -3.74
CA ILE A 154 0.46 8.54 -3.93
C ILE A 154 -1.06 8.75 -3.90
N ILE A 155 -1.78 8.29 -4.92
CA ILE A 155 -3.23 8.26 -4.93
C ILE A 155 -3.71 6.83 -5.10
N GLY A 156 -4.35 6.28 -4.06
CA GLY A 156 -5.07 5.03 -4.12
C GLY A 156 -6.54 5.24 -4.50
N GLY A 157 -7.16 4.24 -5.11
CA GLY A 157 -8.58 4.27 -5.45
C GLY A 157 -9.32 3.01 -5.03
N THR A 158 -10.60 3.14 -4.67
CA THR A 158 -11.47 2.01 -4.28
C THR A 158 -12.13 1.39 -5.50
N ALA A 159 -12.00 0.06 -5.65
CA ALA A 159 -12.72 -0.74 -6.64
C ALA A 159 -13.52 -1.88 -5.97
N ASN A 160 -14.62 -2.27 -6.64
CA ASN A 160 -15.41 -3.45 -6.28
C ASN A 160 -15.60 -4.37 -7.49
N THR A 161 -15.32 -3.87 -8.69
CA THR A 161 -15.50 -4.55 -9.97
C THR A 161 -14.29 -4.32 -10.89
N ILE A 162 -14.18 -5.12 -11.93
CA ILE A 162 -13.18 -4.90 -12.99
C ILE A 162 -13.38 -3.56 -13.71
N ASP A 163 -14.61 -3.10 -13.88
CA ASP A 163 -14.90 -1.81 -14.52
C ASP A 163 -14.39 -0.64 -13.69
N ASP A 164 -14.50 -0.72 -12.37
CA ASP A 164 -13.87 0.25 -11.46
C ASP A 164 -12.34 0.27 -11.67
N ILE A 165 -11.71 -0.90 -11.77
CA ILE A 165 -10.25 -1.00 -11.97
C ILE A 165 -9.85 -0.40 -13.32
N ARG A 166 -10.62 -0.67 -14.39
CA ARG A 166 -10.41 -0.06 -15.71
C ARG A 166 -10.48 1.46 -15.66
N GLN A 167 -11.48 2.00 -14.95
CA GLN A 167 -11.64 3.43 -14.77
C GLN A 167 -10.46 4.04 -13.97
N LEU A 168 -10.12 3.46 -12.82
CA LEU A 168 -9.01 3.93 -11.99
C LEU A 168 -7.68 3.88 -12.73
N LYS A 169 -7.45 2.84 -13.56
CA LYS A 169 -6.26 2.76 -14.42
C LYS A 169 -6.18 3.92 -15.41
N ARG A 170 -7.32 4.31 -16.04
CA ARG A 170 -7.35 5.48 -16.94
C ARG A 170 -7.04 6.78 -16.21
N LEU A 171 -7.50 6.91 -14.96
CA LEU A 171 -7.24 8.05 -14.09
C LEU A 171 -5.83 8.04 -13.46
N SER A 172 -5.01 7.04 -13.77
CA SER A 172 -3.61 6.93 -13.33
C SER A 172 -3.45 6.93 -11.80
N VAL A 173 -4.30 6.21 -11.08
CA VAL A 173 -4.06 5.95 -9.65
C VAL A 173 -2.81 5.06 -9.48
N ASP A 174 -2.20 5.13 -8.31
CA ASP A 174 -0.96 4.42 -8.00
C ASP A 174 -1.20 3.01 -7.50
N TYR A 175 -2.37 2.76 -6.89
CA TYR A 175 -2.83 1.46 -6.47
C TYR A 175 -4.34 1.41 -6.31
N VAL A 176 -4.89 0.22 -6.26
CA VAL A 176 -6.32 -0.04 -6.08
C VAL A 176 -6.54 -0.85 -4.82
N GLY A 177 -7.42 -0.38 -3.94
CA GLY A 177 -8.01 -1.17 -2.87
C GLY A 177 -9.27 -1.86 -3.39
N CYS A 178 -9.21 -3.16 -3.64
CA CYS A 178 -10.31 -3.93 -4.22
C CYS A 178 -11.00 -4.79 -3.16
N GLY A 179 -12.30 -4.62 -2.97
CA GLY A 179 -13.04 -5.36 -1.94
C GLY A 179 -14.54 -5.04 -1.88
N PRO A 180 -15.25 -5.61 -0.91
CA PRO A 180 -14.73 -6.37 0.22
C PRO A 180 -14.48 -7.85 -0.11
N PHE A 181 -13.43 -8.43 0.49
CA PHE A 181 -13.17 -9.87 0.40
C PHE A 181 -14.27 -10.68 1.09
N ARG A 182 -14.64 -10.25 2.29
CA ARG A 182 -15.67 -10.85 3.15
C ARG A 182 -16.53 -9.75 3.76
N PHE A 183 -17.71 -10.10 4.26
CA PHE A 183 -18.53 -9.17 5.04
C PHE A 183 -17.73 -8.59 6.21
N THR A 184 -17.85 -7.29 6.43
CA THR A 184 -17.17 -6.58 7.52
C THR A 184 -18.06 -5.46 8.05
N THR A 185 -18.01 -5.21 9.33
CA THR A 185 -18.72 -4.11 10.00
C THR A 185 -17.92 -2.80 10.01
N THR A 186 -16.67 -2.82 9.54
CA THR A 186 -15.78 -1.65 9.55
C THR A 186 -16.21 -0.56 8.58
N LYS A 187 -17.05 -0.88 7.57
CA LYS A 187 -17.57 0.05 6.57
C LYS A 187 -19.11 -0.02 6.56
N GLU A 188 -19.78 1.13 6.68
CA GLU A 188 -21.25 1.21 6.81
C GLU A 188 -22.01 0.78 5.55
N LYS A 189 -21.46 1.08 4.34
CA LYS A 189 -22.04 0.68 3.05
C LYS A 189 -21.10 -0.30 2.36
N LEU A 190 -21.47 -1.58 2.36
CA LEU A 190 -20.70 -2.62 1.70
C LEU A 190 -21.23 -2.89 0.30
N SER A 191 -20.30 -2.97 -0.65
CA SER A 191 -20.53 -3.57 -1.96
C SER A 191 -20.66 -5.09 -1.82
N PRO A 192 -21.17 -5.81 -2.84
CA PRO A 192 -21.18 -7.26 -2.82
C PRO A 192 -19.81 -7.87 -2.49
N VAL A 193 -19.83 -8.95 -1.73
CA VAL A 193 -18.60 -9.67 -1.33
C VAL A 193 -17.95 -10.27 -2.57
N ILE A 194 -16.64 -10.07 -2.72
CA ILE A 194 -15.87 -10.59 -3.86
C ILE A 194 -15.47 -12.06 -3.64
N GLY A 195 -14.95 -12.40 -2.47
CA GLY A 195 -14.42 -13.73 -2.15
C GLY A 195 -13.25 -14.15 -3.04
N LEU A 196 -12.73 -15.36 -2.83
CA LEU A 196 -11.59 -15.88 -3.61
C LEU A 196 -11.91 -16.02 -5.09
N GLU A 197 -13.08 -16.56 -5.43
CA GLU A 197 -13.46 -16.77 -6.83
C GLU A 197 -13.65 -15.44 -7.58
N GLY A 198 -14.20 -14.42 -6.92
CA GLY A 198 -14.29 -13.09 -7.52
C GLY A 198 -12.91 -12.47 -7.78
N TYR A 199 -11.95 -12.64 -6.87
CA TYR A 199 -10.58 -12.18 -7.13
C TYR A 199 -9.91 -12.93 -8.28
N LYS A 200 -10.06 -14.27 -8.37
CA LYS A 200 -9.55 -15.04 -9.52
C LYS A 200 -10.08 -14.49 -10.84
N GLN A 201 -11.40 -14.26 -10.91
CA GLN A 201 -12.04 -13.72 -12.12
C GLN A 201 -11.55 -12.31 -12.45
N ILE A 202 -11.43 -11.41 -11.45
CA ILE A 202 -10.91 -10.06 -11.62
C ILE A 202 -9.46 -10.11 -12.12
N MET A 203 -8.60 -10.92 -11.47
CA MET A 203 -7.18 -10.98 -11.83
C MET A 203 -6.94 -11.60 -13.19
N GLN A 204 -7.74 -12.60 -13.61
CA GLN A 204 -7.71 -13.12 -14.98
C GLN A 204 -8.02 -12.02 -16.01
N GLN A 205 -8.99 -11.15 -15.75
CA GLN A 205 -9.31 -10.04 -16.65
C GLN A 205 -8.21 -8.97 -16.63
N VAL A 206 -7.65 -8.66 -15.44
CA VAL A 206 -6.51 -7.74 -15.28
C VAL A 206 -5.32 -8.20 -16.12
N GLU A 207 -5.01 -9.50 -16.09
CA GLU A 207 -3.94 -10.10 -16.87
C GLU A 207 -4.25 -10.09 -18.38
N HIS A 208 -5.44 -10.57 -18.77
CA HIS A 208 -5.88 -10.60 -20.16
C HIS A 208 -5.85 -9.21 -20.84
N GLU A 209 -6.21 -8.17 -20.09
CA GLU A 209 -6.24 -6.78 -20.57
C GLU A 209 -4.91 -6.04 -20.34
N ALA A 210 -3.91 -6.71 -19.79
CA ALA A 210 -2.63 -6.12 -19.41
C ALA A 210 -2.76 -4.83 -18.57
N LEU A 211 -3.71 -4.83 -17.61
CA LEU A 211 -3.93 -3.70 -16.72
C LEU A 211 -2.83 -3.67 -15.64
N ARG A 212 -1.72 -3.02 -15.97
CA ARG A 212 -0.58 -2.87 -15.07
C ARG A 212 -0.89 -1.86 -13.97
N ILE A 213 -1.50 -2.32 -12.88
CA ILE A 213 -1.85 -1.53 -11.71
C ILE A 213 -1.78 -2.42 -10.46
N PRO A 214 -1.12 -2.00 -9.38
CA PRO A 214 -1.12 -2.74 -8.12
C PRO A 214 -2.52 -2.84 -7.53
N ILE A 215 -2.95 -4.05 -7.16
CA ILE A 215 -4.24 -4.33 -6.55
C ILE A 215 -4.03 -4.95 -5.18
N CYS A 216 -4.60 -4.30 -4.16
CA CYS A 216 -4.61 -4.78 -2.78
C CYS A 216 -6.02 -5.28 -2.43
N ALA A 217 -6.12 -6.52 -1.99
CA ALA A 217 -7.38 -7.05 -1.46
C ALA A 217 -7.70 -6.40 -0.12
N ILE A 218 -8.98 -6.11 0.14
CA ILE A 218 -9.42 -5.45 1.37
C ILE A 218 -10.77 -5.98 1.83
N GLY A 219 -11.03 -5.92 3.15
CA GLY A 219 -12.33 -6.12 3.77
C GLY A 219 -12.53 -7.51 4.36
N GLY A 220 -12.43 -7.61 5.68
CA GLY A 220 -12.68 -8.84 6.45
C GLY A 220 -11.62 -9.93 6.26
N ILE A 221 -10.39 -9.56 5.94
CA ILE A 221 -9.27 -10.49 5.73
C ILE A 221 -8.71 -10.90 7.10
N GLU A 222 -8.62 -12.20 7.35
CA GLU A 222 -7.96 -12.83 8.49
C GLU A 222 -6.63 -13.46 8.06
N LEU A 223 -5.80 -13.88 9.02
CA LEU A 223 -4.44 -14.35 8.73
C LEU A 223 -4.43 -15.55 7.75
N ASP A 224 -5.32 -16.51 7.95
CA ASP A 224 -5.42 -17.72 7.12
C ASP A 224 -5.88 -17.43 5.67
N ASP A 225 -6.45 -16.25 5.43
CA ASP A 225 -6.87 -15.84 4.09
C ASP A 225 -5.72 -15.32 3.23
N VAL A 226 -4.59 -14.94 3.84
CA VAL A 226 -3.51 -14.20 3.16
C VAL A 226 -2.98 -14.96 1.96
N MET A 227 -2.51 -16.19 2.17
CA MET A 227 -1.95 -16.99 1.08
C MET A 227 -2.97 -17.33 0.00
N PRO A 228 -4.19 -17.83 0.31
CA PRO A 228 -5.22 -18.03 -0.71
C PRO A 228 -5.55 -16.78 -1.54
N ILE A 229 -5.56 -15.60 -0.90
CA ILE A 229 -5.80 -14.32 -1.60
C ILE A 229 -4.63 -13.99 -2.53
N LEU A 230 -3.38 -14.11 -2.07
CA LEU A 230 -2.20 -13.81 -2.89
C LEU A 230 -2.09 -14.77 -4.09
N GLU A 231 -2.46 -16.05 -3.93
CA GLU A 231 -2.51 -17.04 -5.00
C GLU A 231 -3.49 -16.66 -6.12
N THR A 232 -4.45 -15.77 -5.88
CA THR A 232 -5.30 -15.22 -6.94
C THR A 232 -4.58 -14.25 -7.88
N GLY A 233 -3.36 -13.81 -7.52
CA GLY A 233 -2.55 -12.86 -8.27
C GLY A 233 -2.66 -11.41 -7.80
N VAL A 234 -3.41 -11.10 -6.73
CA VAL A 234 -3.40 -9.74 -6.13
C VAL A 234 -2.03 -9.43 -5.55
N HIS A 235 -1.69 -8.15 -5.52
CA HIS A 235 -0.33 -7.68 -5.22
C HIS A 235 -0.07 -7.43 -3.73
N GLY A 236 -1.13 -7.43 -2.91
CA GLY A 236 -1.04 -7.15 -1.48
C GLY A 236 -2.41 -7.16 -0.81
N ILE A 237 -2.43 -6.84 0.47
CA ILE A 237 -3.64 -6.83 1.29
C ILE A 237 -3.74 -5.54 2.11
N ALA A 238 -4.97 -5.16 2.48
CA ALA A 238 -5.25 -4.10 3.44
C ALA A 238 -6.07 -4.66 4.61
N VAL A 239 -5.57 -4.48 5.82
CA VAL A 239 -6.11 -5.06 7.05
C VAL A 239 -6.33 -4.01 8.13
N SER A 240 -7.21 -4.30 9.05
CA SER A 240 -7.54 -3.44 10.20
C SER A 240 -7.98 -4.29 11.39
N GLY A 241 -9.25 -4.68 11.44
CA GLY A 241 -9.86 -5.35 12.58
C GLY A 241 -9.22 -6.66 12.98
N ALA A 242 -8.70 -7.46 12.05
CA ALA A 242 -7.99 -8.71 12.37
C ALA A 242 -6.77 -8.47 13.27
N ILE A 243 -6.07 -7.35 13.06
CA ILE A 243 -4.94 -6.95 13.91
C ILE A 243 -5.44 -6.53 15.30
N LEU A 244 -6.44 -5.65 15.36
CA LEU A 244 -6.85 -5.00 16.61
C LEU A 244 -7.67 -5.90 17.53
N ARG A 245 -8.25 -6.99 17.01
CA ARG A 245 -8.97 -8.00 17.81
C ARG A 245 -8.07 -9.08 18.39
N ALA A 246 -6.82 -9.15 17.97
CA ALA A 246 -5.87 -10.12 18.50
C ALA A 246 -5.47 -9.78 19.95
N ASP A 247 -5.15 -10.78 20.74
CA ASP A 247 -4.63 -10.61 22.12
C ASP A 247 -3.31 -9.82 22.10
N ASP A 248 -2.47 -10.04 21.10
CA ASP A 248 -1.26 -9.24 20.82
C ASP A 248 -1.30 -8.70 19.39
N PRO A 249 -1.77 -7.45 19.21
CA PRO A 249 -1.83 -6.81 17.90
C PRO A 249 -0.45 -6.63 17.22
N VAL A 250 0.62 -6.47 18.01
CA VAL A 250 1.98 -6.32 17.48
C VAL A 250 2.44 -7.64 16.86
N GLN A 251 2.27 -8.75 17.58
CA GLN A 251 2.59 -10.08 17.08
C GLN A 251 1.71 -10.47 15.90
N MET A 252 0.43 -10.15 15.93
CA MET A 252 -0.49 -10.41 14.81
C MET A 252 -0.04 -9.67 13.54
N MET A 253 0.37 -8.39 13.66
CA MET A 253 0.91 -7.65 12.52
C MET A 253 2.17 -8.30 11.95
N GLN A 254 3.07 -8.80 12.81
CA GLN A 254 4.25 -9.55 12.38
C GLN A 254 3.86 -10.82 11.62
N SER A 255 2.83 -11.55 12.10
CA SER A 255 2.32 -12.75 11.42
C SER A 255 1.79 -12.44 10.02
N PHE A 256 1.03 -11.36 9.86
CA PHE A 256 0.57 -10.91 8.53
C PHE A 256 1.71 -10.55 7.59
N LEU A 257 2.76 -9.88 8.10
CA LEU A 257 3.93 -9.49 7.30
C LEU A 257 4.81 -10.69 6.87
N ASN A 258 4.70 -11.82 7.57
CA ASN A 258 5.47 -13.03 7.34
C ASN A 258 4.60 -14.20 6.85
N ALA A 259 3.36 -13.95 6.43
CA ALA A 259 2.42 -15.00 6.06
C ALA A 259 2.85 -15.80 4.80
N ASP A 260 3.80 -15.29 4.02
CA ASP A 260 4.36 -15.91 2.82
C ASP A 260 5.65 -16.70 3.11
N ARG A 261 6.03 -16.82 4.37
CA ARG A 261 7.21 -17.56 4.86
C ARG A 261 6.77 -18.79 5.66
#